data_fba5a7a2e9e717e3eca64124f586c23a
#
_entry.id   fba5a7a2e9e717e3eca64124f586c23a
#
_cell.length_a   1.000
_cell.length_b   1.000
_cell.length_c   1.000
_cell.angle_alpha   90.00
_cell.angle_beta   90.00
_cell.angle_gamma   90.00
#
_symmetry.space_group_name_H-M   'P 1'
#
loop_
_entity.id
_entity.type
_entity.pdbx_description
1 polymer ?
#
loop_
_entity_poly.entity_id
_entity_poly.type
_entity_poly.pdbx_seq_one_letter_code
_entity_poly.pdbx_strand_id
1 'polypeptide(L)'
;MSCILLAFEAIAQIRSKKPSIKQVLVKLNEGVSGEGNAVIDLGGLPPVTGLASNQQGRAPVSPERPASQSSAVHDKAIRGEHSLLEERLRAMQFELKGATYDSYMKKLQERKGVVEERIIGEEIRSPSVQLRVTPLGAVELLSTHDQLLGGPSGQSYLGCVFPADPGYATLITREAAKVGRRLAKEGVIGRFALDFVVVRSNGAWEPYAIEINLRKGGTTHPFLTLQFLTDGTYDPDTAIFTAPNGQKKFFVASDHVESPSYRALTPDDLFDIVVRHDLHFDQTRQTGVVFHMMSALGELGRTGLTAVGNSHEDAKAMYERAIAVLSRETATS
;
A
#
# COMPACT_ATOMS: atom_id res chain seq x y z
N MET A 1 9.55 -26.63 -12.34
CA MET A 1 8.77 -26.67 -11.10
C MET A 1 7.54 -25.79 -11.29
N SER A 2 6.33 -26.28 -11.02
CA SER A 2 5.10 -25.51 -11.22
C SER A 2 5.08 -24.31 -10.28
N CYS A 3 4.60 -23.15 -10.71
CA CYS A 3 4.45 -21.94 -9.90
C CYS A 3 3.59 -22.18 -8.64
N ILE A 4 2.62 -23.09 -8.76
CA ILE A 4 1.78 -23.55 -7.63
C ILE A 4 2.65 -24.20 -6.56
N LEU A 5 3.60 -25.05 -6.94
CA LEU A 5 4.48 -25.75 -5.99
C LEU A 5 5.35 -24.76 -5.21
N LEU A 6 5.87 -23.72 -5.88
CA LEU A 6 6.64 -22.66 -5.24
C LEU A 6 5.80 -21.84 -4.25
N ALA A 7 4.54 -21.55 -4.60
CA ALA A 7 3.62 -20.87 -3.69
C ALA A 7 3.33 -21.74 -2.45
N PHE A 8 3.11 -23.05 -2.63
CA PHE A 8 2.95 -24.00 -1.52
C PHE A 8 4.17 -24.00 -0.59
N GLU A 9 5.37 -24.14 -1.16
CA GLU A 9 6.61 -24.14 -0.38
C GLU A 9 6.79 -22.84 0.41
N ALA A 10 6.53 -21.69 -0.21
CA ALA A 10 6.61 -20.40 0.44
C ALA A 10 5.61 -20.29 1.61
N ILE A 11 4.36 -20.68 1.40
CA ILE A 11 3.32 -20.67 2.45
C ILE A 11 3.72 -21.64 3.59
N ALA A 12 4.18 -22.84 3.27
CA ALA A 12 4.61 -23.80 4.27
C ALA A 12 5.79 -23.27 5.10
N GLN A 13 6.77 -22.60 4.47
CA GLN A 13 7.87 -21.94 5.17
C GLN A 13 7.41 -20.83 6.11
N ILE A 14 6.46 -19.99 5.68
CA ILE A 14 5.91 -18.94 6.52
C ILE A 14 5.18 -19.56 7.71
N ARG A 15 4.32 -20.56 7.47
CA ARG A 15 3.57 -21.26 8.52
C ARG A 15 4.48 -22.01 9.51
N SER A 16 5.58 -22.56 9.06
CA SER A 16 6.55 -23.22 9.96
C SER A 16 7.20 -22.24 10.93
N LYS A 17 7.46 -21.00 10.49
CA LYS A 17 8.04 -19.93 11.32
C LYS A 17 6.99 -19.26 12.21
N LYS A 18 5.76 -19.16 11.71
CA LYS A 18 4.63 -18.48 12.38
C LYS A 18 3.36 -19.34 12.25
N PRO A 19 3.19 -20.37 13.10
CA PRO A 19 2.03 -21.28 13.04
C PRO A 19 0.67 -20.58 13.21
N SER A 20 0.65 -19.40 13.85
CA SER A 20 -0.57 -18.60 14.11
C SER A 20 -0.99 -17.73 12.94
N ILE A 21 -0.26 -17.74 11.81
CA ILE A 21 -0.59 -16.91 10.65
C ILE A 21 -1.96 -17.28 10.09
N LYS A 22 -2.79 -16.26 9.87
CA LYS A 22 -4.16 -16.43 9.36
C LYS A 22 -4.29 -16.11 7.89
N GLN A 23 -3.47 -15.23 7.36
CA GLN A 23 -3.55 -14.77 5.98
C GLN A 23 -2.17 -14.50 5.42
N VAL A 24 -2.01 -14.76 4.13
CA VAL A 24 -0.83 -14.36 3.35
C VAL A 24 -1.26 -13.53 2.15
N LEU A 25 -0.33 -12.69 1.69
CA LEU A 25 -0.42 -11.93 0.45
C LEU A 25 0.47 -12.59 -0.60
N VAL A 26 -0.08 -12.77 -1.79
CA VAL A 26 0.71 -13.07 -2.99
C VAL A 26 0.77 -11.80 -3.81
N LYS A 27 1.97 -11.32 -4.12
CA LYS A 27 2.20 -10.11 -4.91
C LYS A 27 2.94 -10.45 -6.19
N LEU A 28 2.46 -9.99 -7.33
CA LEU A 28 3.20 -10.07 -8.59
C LEU A 28 4.38 -9.09 -8.55
N ASN A 29 5.53 -9.45 -9.13
CA ASN A 29 6.69 -8.56 -9.20
C ASN A 29 6.39 -7.26 -9.98
N GLU A 30 5.44 -7.32 -10.91
CA GLU A 30 5.01 -6.17 -11.71
C GLU A 30 3.54 -5.88 -11.40
N GLY A 31 3.29 -5.22 -10.30
CA GLY A 31 1.98 -4.69 -9.90
C GLY A 31 2.01 -3.17 -9.82
N VAL A 32 0.88 -2.52 -10.08
CA VAL A 32 0.69 -1.08 -9.87
C VAL A 32 -0.50 -0.89 -8.94
N SER A 33 -0.35 -0.03 -7.94
CA SER A 33 -1.44 0.35 -7.02
C SER A 33 -2.13 -0.83 -6.31
N GLY A 34 -1.41 -1.93 -6.08
CA GLY A 34 -1.95 -3.13 -5.43
C GLY A 34 -2.66 -4.11 -6.36
N GLU A 35 -2.94 -3.78 -7.62
CA GLU A 35 -3.68 -4.64 -8.55
C GLU A 35 -3.06 -6.03 -8.78
N GLY A 36 -1.77 -6.17 -8.53
CA GLY A 36 -1.05 -7.45 -8.57
C GLY A 36 -1.19 -8.31 -7.31
N ASN A 37 -1.97 -7.89 -6.33
CA ASN A 37 -2.09 -8.56 -5.04
C ASN A 37 -3.25 -9.55 -5.02
N ALA A 38 -3.05 -10.65 -4.28
CA ALA A 38 -4.10 -11.60 -3.93
C ALA A 38 -3.94 -12.02 -2.45
N VAL A 39 -5.06 -12.14 -1.75
CA VAL A 39 -5.11 -12.57 -0.35
C VAL A 39 -5.53 -14.03 -0.27
N ILE A 40 -4.81 -14.83 0.50
CA ILE A 40 -5.15 -16.22 0.80
C ILE A 40 -5.45 -16.34 2.28
N ASP A 41 -6.64 -16.86 2.60
CA ASP A 41 -7.02 -17.19 3.97
C ASP A 41 -6.49 -18.58 4.34
N LEU A 42 -5.70 -18.64 5.40
CA LEU A 42 -5.13 -19.87 5.96
C LEU A 42 -5.84 -20.32 7.23
N GLY A 43 -6.92 -19.62 7.62
CA GLY A 43 -7.69 -19.95 8.81
C GLY A 43 -8.23 -21.38 8.76
N GLY A 44 -8.10 -22.11 9.88
CA GLY A 44 -8.59 -23.49 10.00
C GLY A 44 -7.72 -24.56 9.33
N LEU A 45 -6.58 -24.19 8.71
CA LEU A 45 -5.63 -25.20 8.24
C LEU A 45 -4.96 -25.89 9.44
N PRO A 46 -4.74 -27.24 9.35
CA PRO A 46 -4.05 -27.98 10.39
C PRO A 46 -2.61 -27.48 10.56
N PRO A 47 -1.97 -27.65 11.73
CA PRO A 47 -0.56 -27.33 11.91
C PRO A 47 0.31 -28.01 10.86
N VAL A 48 1.38 -27.33 10.41
CA VAL A 48 2.32 -27.91 9.44
C VAL A 48 3.00 -29.12 10.07
N THR A 49 2.65 -30.32 9.62
CA THR A 49 3.30 -31.56 10.02
C THR A 49 4.32 -31.93 8.96
N GLY A 50 5.62 -31.72 9.24
CA GLY A 50 6.65 -32.35 8.42
C GLY A 50 7.76 -31.52 7.80
N LEU A 51 8.11 -30.33 8.36
CA LEU A 51 9.42 -29.73 8.14
C LEU A 51 10.25 -29.92 9.41
N ALA A 52 10.71 -31.16 9.65
CA ALA A 52 11.74 -31.42 10.65
C ALA A 52 12.98 -30.64 10.23
N SER A 53 13.37 -29.65 11.04
CA SER A 53 14.63 -28.95 10.96
C SER A 53 15.80 -29.97 10.94
N ASN A 54 16.48 -30.05 9.83
CA ASN A 54 17.73 -30.79 9.70
C ASN A 54 18.86 -30.02 10.41
N GLN A 55 18.74 -29.89 11.72
CA GLN A 55 19.86 -29.52 12.62
C GLN A 55 19.67 -30.27 13.92
N GLN A 56 20.37 -31.38 14.06
CA GLN A 56 21.20 -31.63 15.25
C GLN A 56 21.58 -33.13 15.38
N GLY A 57 22.85 -33.36 15.55
CA GLY A 57 23.44 -34.26 16.54
C GLY A 57 22.98 -35.71 16.49
N ARG A 58 23.84 -36.57 15.95
CA ARG A 58 23.87 -38.00 16.21
C ARG A 58 23.76 -38.30 17.71
N ALA A 59 22.66 -38.96 18.09
CA ALA A 59 22.60 -39.73 19.34
C ALA A 59 22.20 -41.19 19.01
N PRO A 60 22.54 -42.17 19.87
CA PRO A 60 22.74 -43.56 19.47
C PRO A 60 21.45 -44.35 19.23
N VAL A 61 21.56 -45.27 18.30
CA VAL A 61 20.57 -46.24 17.85
C VAL A 61 20.15 -47.16 19.00
N SER A 62 18.85 -47.28 19.24
CA SER A 62 18.20 -48.44 19.90
C SER A 62 17.13 -48.99 18.98
N PRO A 63 16.88 -50.34 18.96
CA PRO A 63 16.25 -51.00 17.84
C PRO A 63 14.72 -51.16 17.94
N GLU A 64 14.11 -51.18 16.73
CA GLU A 64 12.90 -51.86 16.34
C GLU A 64 11.54 -51.31 16.81
N ARG A 65 10.90 -50.54 15.92
CA ARG A 65 9.43 -50.57 15.67
C ARG A 65 9.17 -50.65 14.17
N PRO A 66 8.10 -51.34 13.73
CA PRO A 66 7.85 -51.62 12.30
C PRO A 66 7.53 -50.33 11.51
N ALA A 67 8.33 -50.06 10.50
CA ALA A 67 8.36 -48.83 9.68
C ALA A 67 7.17 -48.66 8.70
N SER A 68 6.21 -49.55 8.63
CA SER A 68 5.22 -49.57 7.54
C SER A 68 3.90 -48.82 7.79
N GLN A 69 3.54 -48.51 9.04
CA GLN A 69 2.30 -47.78 9.35
C GLN A 69 2.49 -46.29 9.53
N SER A 70 3.71 -45.83 9.87
CA SER A 70 4.03 -44.43 10.07
C SER A 70 4.13 -43.64 8.76
N SER A 71 4.62 -44.25 7.68
CA SER A 71 4.78 -43.60 6.39
C SER A 71 3.43 -43.34 5.69
N ALA A 72 2.53 -44.29 5.72
CA ALA A 72 1.23 -44.15 5.06
C ALA A 72 0.30 -43.13 5.72
N VAL A 73 0.35 -42.98 7.04
CA VAL A 73 -0.39 -41.95 7.77
C VAL A 73 0.26 -40.56 7.51
N HIS A 74 1.57 -40.50 7.45
CA HIS A 74 2.30 -39.26 7.14
C HIS A 74 2.04 -38.78 5.71
N ASP A 75 2.10 -39.68 4.74
CA ASP A 75 1.79 -39.39 3.34
C ASP A 75 0.34 -38.96 3.12
N LYS A 76 -0.60 -39.56 3.86
CA LYS A 76 -2.01 -39.16 3.82
C LYS A 76 -2.24 -37.78 4.44
N ALA A 77 -1.54 -37.45 5.52
CA ALA A 77 -1.63 -36.13 6.14
C ALA A 77 -1.06 -35.04 5.21
N ILE A 78 0.08 -35.28 4.57
CA ILE A 78 0.69 -34.37 3.61
C ILE A 78 -0.24 -34.15 2.39
N ARG A 79 -0.81 -35.22 1.83
CA ARG A 79 -1.77 -35.10 0.71
C ARG A 79 -3.02 -34.33 1.10
N GLY A 80 -3.53 -34.55 2.32
CA GLY A 80 -4.68 -33.81 2.85
C GLY A 80 -4.39 -32.33 3.03
N GLU A 81 -3.21 -31.98 3.54
CA GLU A 81 -2.77 -30.58 3.68
C GLU A 81 -2.60 -29.90 2.31
N HIS A 82 -1.99 -30.58 1.35
CA HIS A 82 -1.86 -30.07 -0.03
C HIS A 82 -3.22 -29.81 -0.68
N SER A 83 -4.20 -30.73 -0.52
CA SER A 83 -5.55 -30.56 -1.07
C SER A 83 -6.26 -29.34 -0.47
N LEU A 84 -6.20 -29.17 0.85
CA LEU A 84 -6.80 -28.03 1.54
C LEU A 84 -6.13 -26.71 1.13
N LEU A 85 -4.81 -26.68 1.01
CA LEU A 85 -4.09 -25.49 0.61
C LEU A 85 -4.39 -25.15 -0.87
N GLU A 86 -4.54 -26.15 -1.75
CA GLU A 86 -4.99 -25.91 -3.12
C GLU A 86 -6.38 -25.29 -3.18
N GLU A 87 -7.31 -25.76 -2.35
CA GLU A 87 -8.65 -25.16 -2.22
C GLU A 87 -8.54 -23.68 -1.79
N ARG A 88 -7.70 -23.36 -0.80
CA ARG A 88 -7.47 -21.98 -0.35
C ARG A 88 -6.83 -21.12 -1.44
N LEU A 89 -5.89 -21.65 -2.20
CA LEU A 89 -5.31 -20.96 -3.35
C LEU A 89 -6.35 -20.66 -4.43
N ARG A 90 -7.25 -21.59 -4.72
CA ARG A 90 -8.33 -21.37 -5.69
C ARG A 90 -9.38 -20.37 -5.20
N ALA A 91 -9.55 -20.24 -3.90
CA ALA A 91 -10.46 -19.29 -3.24
C ALA A 91 -9.80 -17.95 -2.92
N MET A 92 -8.57 -17.67 -3.41
CA MET A 92 -7.88 -16.40 -3.14
C MET A 92 -8.69 -15.19 -3.64
N GLN A 93 -8.63 -14.11 -2.88
CA GLN A 93 -9.28 -12.84 -3.23
C GLN A 93 -8.31 -11.98 -4.01
N PHE A 94 -8.68 -11.62 -5.24
CA PHE A 94 -7.88 -10.75 -6.10
C PHE A 94 -8.23 -9.30 -5.88
N GLU A 95 -7.22 -8.44 -5.90
CA GLU A 95 -7.42 -7.00 -5.86
C GLU A 95 -7.94 -6.47 -7.20
N LEU A 96 -7.44 -7.00 -8.31
CA LEU A 96 -7.91 -6.64 -9.64
C LEU A 96 -9.31 -7.20 -9.89
N LYS A 97 -10.29 -6.30 -10.12
CA LYS A 97 -11.67 -6.69 -10.48
C LYS A 97 -11.69 -7.54 -11.75
N GLY A 98 -12.41 -8.66 -11.70
CA GLY A 98 -12.53 -9.57 -12.84
C GLY A 98 -11.34 -10.52 -13.05
N ALA A 99 -10.32 -10.47 -12.19
CA ALA A 99 -9.26 -11.47 -12.22
C ALA A 99 -9.81 -12.85 -11.83
N THR A 100 -9.36 -13.88 -12.55
CA THR A 100 -9.66 -15.28 -12.25
C THR A 100 -8.41 -15.98 -11.76
N TYR A 101 -8.58 -17.11 -11.04
CA TYR A 101 -7.46 -17.93 -10.60
C TYR A 101 -6.49 -18.26 -11.73
N ASP A 102 -7.00 -18.74 -12.86
CA ASP A 102 -6.15 -19.15 -13.98
C ASP A 102 -5.40 -17.97 -14.60
N SER A 103 -6.07 -16.83 -14.78
CA SER A 103 -5.44 -15.62 -15.31
C SER A 103 -4.35 -15.08 -14.38
N TYR A 104 -4.59 -15.14 -13.06
CA TYR A 104 -3.64 -14.70 -12.06
C TYR A 104 -2.42 -15.64 -11.98
N MET A 105 -2.66 -16.96 -11.93
CA MET A 105 -1.58 -17.96 -11.88
C MET A 105 -0.70 -17.94 -13.13
N LYS A 106 -1.28 -17.66 -14.30
CA LYS A 106 -0.52 -17.44 -15.53
C LYS A 106 0.42 -16.23 -15.38
N LYS A 107 -0.09 -15.10 -14.91
CA LYS A 107 0.73 -13.90 -14.65
C LYS A 107 1.82 -14.17 -13.61
N LEU A 108 1.49 -14.89 -12.53
CA LEU A 108 2.45 -15.25 -11.49
C LEU A 108 3.56 -16.15 -12.03
N GLN A 109 3.24 -17.04 -12.96
CA GLN A 109 4.24 -17.89 -13.64
C GLN A 109 5.16 -17.09 -14.55
N GLU A 110 4.61 -16.12 -15.30
CA GLU A 110 5.34 -15.29 -16.25
C GLU A 110 6.20 -14.24 -15.55
N ARG A 111 5.61 -13.52 -14.60
CA ARG A 111 6.21 -12.33 -13.96
C ARG A 111 6.91 -12.62 -12.65
N LYS A 112 6.68 -13.82 -12.09
CA LYS A 112 7.08 -14.19 -10.73
C LYS A 112 6.37 -13.31 -9.68
N GLY A 113 6.71 -13.53 -8.43
CA GLY A 113 6.10 -12.78 -7.33
C GLY A 113 6.68 -13.20 -6.00
N VAL A 114 6.14 -12.64 -4.95
CA VAL A 114 6.48 -12.97 -3.56
C VAL A 114 5.23 -13.41 -2.81
N VAL A 115 5.43 -14.28 -1.83
CA VAL A 115 4.42 -14.62 -0.83
C VAL A 115 4.90 -14.06 0.49
N GLU A 116 4.08 -13.26 1.12
CA GLU A 116 4.42 -12.65 2.40
C GLU A 116 3.28 -12.75 3.41
N GLU A 117 3.61 -12.62 4.68
CA GLU A 117 2.61 -12.53 5.73
C GLU A 117 1.73 -11.29 5.52
N ARG A 118 0.41 -11.46 5.61
CA ARG A 118 -0.48 -10.31 5.77
C ARG A 118 -0.44 -9.86 7.22
N ILE A 119 0.07 -8.67 7.45
CA ILE A 119 0.10 -8.06 8.76
C ILE A 119 -1.32 -7.71 9.18
N ILE A 120 -1.72 -8.19 10.35
CA ILE A 120 -3.05 -7.97 10.94
C ILE A 120 -2.88 -7.45 12.37
N GLY A 121 -3.81 -6.65 12.85
CA GLY A 121 -3.82 -6.08 14.19
C GLY A 121 -5.13 -5.39 14.50
N GLU A 122 -5.29 -4.91 15.73
CA GLU A 122 -6.50 -4.21 16.16
C GLU A 122 -6.62 -2.83 15.51
N GLU A 123 -5.52 -2.12 15.42
CA GLU A 123 -5.44 -0.84 14.74
C GLU A 123 -4.25 -0.88 13.77
N ILE A 124 -4.55 -0.68 12.49
CA ILE A 124 -3.58 -0.73 11.39
C ILE A 124 -3.70 0.55 10.57
N ARG A 125 -2.55 1.10 10.16
CA ARG A 125 -2.44 2.18 9.19
C ARG A 125 -1.41 1.81 8.13
N SER A 126 -1.52 2.43 6.96
CA SER A 126 -0.63 2.18 5.82
C SER A 126 0.07 3.47 5.39
N PRO A 127 1.02 3.98 6.18
CA PRO A 127 1.75 5.18 5.80
C PRO A 127 2.85 4.92 4.79
N SER A 128 3.28 5.99 4.12
CA SER A 128 4.38 6.02 3.17
C SER A 128 5.34 7.17 3.51
N VAL A 129 6.63 6.95 3.28
CA VAL A 129 7.68 8.00 3.39
C VAL A 129 8.27 8.24 2.02
N GLN A 130 8.31 9.49 1.57
CA GLN A 130 9.02 9.87 0.36
C GLN A 130 10.44 10.32 0.67
N LEU A 131 11.38 9.82 -0.12
CA LEU A 131 12.80 10.13 -0.01
C LEU A 131 13.36 10.55 -1.37
N ARG A 132 14.53 11.18 -1.30
CA ARG A 132 15.39 11.39 -2.47
C ARG A 132 16.84 11.10 -2.10
N VAL A 133 17.53 10.38 -2.98
CA VAL A 133 18.99 10.33 -2.96
C VAL A 133 19.49 11.31 -4.02
N THR A 134 20.31 12.27 -3.61
CA THR A 134 20.91 13.26 -4.51
C THR A 134 22.05 12.63 -5.32
N PRO A 135 22.49 13.23 -6.44
CA PRO A 135 23.67 12.75 -7.17
C PRO A 135 24.94 12.72 -6.33
N LEU A 136 24.99 13.45 -5.22
CA LEU A 136 26.12 13.46 -4.27
C LEU A 136 25.97 12.39 -3.17
N GLY A 137 24.96 11.55 -3.24
CA GLY A 137 24.70 10.46 -2.27
C GLY A 137 24.02 10.90 -0.97
N ALA A 138 23.61 12.18 -0.85
CA ALA A 138 22.85 12.64 0.31
C ALA A 138 21.40 12.08 0.27
N VAL A 139 20.92 11.62 1.42
CA VAL A 139 19.53 11.15 1.59
C VAL A 139 18.70 12.26 2.18
N GLU A 140 17.66 12.66 1.47
CA GLU A 140 16.69 13.65 1.89
C GLU A 140 15.35 12.97 2.19
N LEU A 141 14.80 13.25 3.35
CA LEU A 141 13.47 12.82 3.79
C LEU A 141 12.50 13.93 3.40
N LEU A 142 11.60 13.66 2.47
CA LEU A 142 10.80 14.69 1.82
C LEU A 142 9.42 14.88 2.44
N SER A 143 8.74 13.78 2.79
CA SER A 143 7.37 13.83 3.31
C SER A 143 6.92 12.47 3.85
N THR A 144 5.90 12.51 4.70
CA THR A 144 5.17 11.31 5.15
C THR A 144 3.70 11.45 4.80
N HIS A 145 3.02 10.34 4.49
CA HIS A 145 1.63 10.33 4.09
C HIS A 145 0.91 9.13 4.70
N ASP A 146 -0.36 9.28 5.03
CA ASP A 146 -1.25 8.15 5.28
C ASP A 146 -1.97 7.80 3.98
N GLN A 147 -1.79 6.58 3.49
CA GLN A 147 -2.45 6.12 2.27
C GLN A 147 -3.92 5.81 2.56
N LEU A 148 -4.79 6.26 1.67
CA LEU A 148 -6.18 5.86 1.62
C LEU A 148 -6.26 4.64 0.71
N LEU A 149 -6.54 3.50 1.31
CA LEU A 149 -6.63 2.23 0.61
C LEU A 149 -8.08 1.79 0.45
N GLY A 150 -8.37 1.10 -0.63
CA GLY A 150 -9.68 0.54 -0.93
C GLY A 150 -9.58 -0.69 -1.82
N GLY A 151 -10.60 -0.93 -2.63
CA GLY A 151 -10.69 -2.11 -3.48
C GLY A 151 -11.19 -3.35 -2.75
N PRO A 152 -11.31 -4.51 -3.43
CA PRO A 152 -11.90 -5.73 -2.90
C PRO A 152 -11.19 -6.30 -1.67
N SER A 153 -9.87 -6.20 -1.60
CA SER A 153 -9.07 -6.69 -0.46
C SER A 153 -8.48 -5.55 0.41
N GLY A 154 -8.80 -4.29 0.07
CA GLY A 154 -8.29 -3.11 0.78
C GLY A 154 -6.82 -2.80 0.48
N GLN A 155 -6.31 -3.18 -0.69
CA GLN A 155 -4.90 -3.00 -1.08
C GLN A 155 -4.71 -1.97 -2.19
N SER A 156 -5.79 -1.52 -2.85
CA SER A 156 -5.71 -0.51 -3.90
C SER A 156 -5.48 0.88 -3.33
N TYR A 157 -4.48 1.58 -3.84
CA TYR A 157 -4.24 2.98 -3.50
C TYR A 157 -5.34 3.86 -4.12
N LEU A 158 -6.04 4.62 -3.30
CA LEU A 158 -7.09 5.56 -3.72
C LEU A 158 -6.68 7.02 -3.52
N GLY A 159 -5.68 7.28 -2.70
CA GLY A 159 -5.26 8.62 -2.37
C GLY A 159 -4.43 8.66 -1.09
N CYS A 160 -4.22 9.86 -0.55
CA CYS A 160 -3.45 10.03 0.68
C CYS A 160 -3.86 11.27 1.47
N VAL A 161 -3.51 11.24 2.74
CA VAL A 161 -3.57 12.37 3.66
C VAL A 161 -2.15 12.79 4.01
N PHE A 162 -1.88 14.07 4.08
CA PHE A 162 -0.56 14.64 4.41
C PHE A 162 -0.65 15.68 5.52
N PRO A 163 0.35 15.69 6.44
CA PRO A 163 1.34 14.65 6.69
C PRO A 163 0.69 13.38 7.29
N ALA A 164 1.46 12.31 7.46
CA ALA A 164 1.01 11.15 8.21
C ALA A 164 0.77 11.48 9.68
N ASP A 165 -0.01 10.65 10.36
CA ASP A 165 -0.33 10.81 11.79
C ASP A 165 0.96 10.99 12.63
N PRO A 166 1.04 12.02 13.48
CA PRO A 166 2.22 12.32 14.27
C PRO A 166 2.60 11.19 15.25
N GLY A 167 1.67 10.30 15.60
CA GLY A 167 1.93 9.17 16.49
C GLY A 167 2.98 8.19 15.94
N TYR A 168 3.17 8.13 14.62
CA TYR A 168 4.17 7.26 13.98
C TYR A 168 4.98 7.92 12.87
N ALA A 169 4.66 9.13 12.44
CA ALA A 169 5.33 9.78 11.31
C ALA A 169 6.85 9.87 11.49
N THR A 170 7.33 10.30 12.66
CA THR A 170 8.77 10.36 12.95
C THR A 170 9.40 8.97 13.10
N LEU A 171 8.64 7.98 13.56
CA LEU A 171 9.11 6.59 13.69
C LEU A 171 9.38 5.98 12.31
N ILE A 172 8.40 6.05 11.40
CA ILE A 172 8.59 5.54 10.03
C ILE A 172 9.67 6.32 9.27
N THR A 173 9.79 7.62 9.50
CA THR A 173 10.85 8.46 8.93
C THR A 173 12.25 7.95 9.30
N ARG A 174 12.47 7.61 10.58
CA ARG A 174 13.76 7.05 11.06
C ARG A 174 14.07 5.70 10.42
N GLU A 175 13.08 4.83 10.29
CA GLU A 175 13.24 3.53 9.64
C GLU A 175 13.52 3.70 8.13
N ALA A 176 12.78 4.57 7.46
CA ALA A 176 12.99 4.89 6.05
C ALA A 176 14.39 5.45 5.78
N ALA A 177 14.92 6.29 6.67
CA ALA A 177 16.27 6.83 6.56
C ALA A 177 17.36 5.73 6.55
N LYS A 178 17.16 4.62 7.27
CA LYS A 178 18.09 3.48 7.24
C LYS A 178 18.13 2.83 5.85
N VAL A 179 16.95 2.61 5.27
CA VAL A 179 16.81 2.07 3.92
C VAL A 179 17.38 3.03 2.87
N GLY A 180 17.06 4.33 2.98
CA GLY A 180 17.61 5.36 2.10
C GLY A 180 19.13 5.39 2.07
N ARG A 181 19.78 5.32 3.24
CA ARG A 181 21.26 5.24 3.35
C ARG A 181 21.80 3.96 2.72
N ARG A 182 21.09 2.85 2.83
CA ARG A 182 21.52 1.59 2.17
C ARG A 182 21.42 1.72 0.67
N LEU A 183 20.31 2.24 0.14
CA LEU A 183 20.12 2.45 -1.29
C LEU A 183 21.13 3.44 -1.89
N ALA A 184 21.47 4.51 -1.15
CA ALA A 184 22.52 5.45 -1.57
C ALA A 184 23.88 4.75 -1.74
N LYS A 185 24.23 3.83 -0.84
CA LYS A 185 25.46 3.02 -0.95
C LYS A 185 25.44 2.06 -2.15
N GLU A 186 24.27 1.63 -2.57
CA GLU A 186 24.07 0.80 -3.77
C GLU A 186 24.03 1.64 -5.08
N GLY A 187 24.23 2.96 -4.99
CA GLY A 187 24.26 3.85 -6.14
C GLY A 187 22.90 4.29 -6.66
N VAL A 188 21.82 4.08 -5.91
CA VAL A 188 20.49 4.57 -6.27
C VAL A 188 20.47 6.09 -6.19
N ILE A 189 19.93 6.75 -7.23
CA ILE A 189 19.77 8.20 -7.33
C ILE A 189 18.32 8.51 -7.71
N GLY A 190 17.74 9.55 -7.13
CA GLY A 190 16.39 10.03 -7.47
C GLY A 190 15.38 9.90 -6.35
N ARG A 191 14.12 10.17 -6.68
CA ARG A 191 12.99 10.09 -5.74
C ARG A 191 12.42 8.68 -5.71
N PHE A 192 12.07 8.23 -4.52
CA PHE A 192 11.40 6.96 -4.29
C PHE A 192 10.54 7.05 -3.03
N ALA A 193 9.70 6.07 -2.82
CA ALA A 193 8.90 5.94 -1.62
C ALA A 193 9.16 4.60 -0.93
N LEU A 194 8.98 4.59 0.39
CA LEU A 194 8.97 3.39 1.21
C LEU A 194 7.62 3.29 1.90
N ASP A 195 6.88 2.24 1.58
CA ASP A 195 5.56 1.98 2.16
C ASP A 195 5.68 1.12 3.42
N PHE A 196 4.87 1.47 4.40
CA PHE A 196 4.81 0.79 5.69
C PHE A 196 3.40 0.29 5.98
N VAL A 197 3.33 -0.72 6.81
CA VAL A 197 2.19 -0.99 7.68
C VAL A 197 2.62 -0.67 9.09
N VAL A 198 1.83 0.10 9.82
CA VAL A 198 2.03 0.31 11.26
C VAL A 198 0.89 -0.32 12.03
N VAL A 199 1.24 -1.03 13.08
CA VAL A 199 0.27 -1.74 13.94
C VAL A 199 0.37 -1.18 15.35
N ARG A 200 -0.76 -0.85 15.95
CA ARG A 200 -0.79 -0.47 17.36
C ARG A 200 -0.87 -1.71 18.23
N SER A 201 0.13 -1.87 19.11
CA SER A 201 0.22 -2.97 20.06
C SER A 201 0.63 -2.41 21.41
N ASN A 202 -0.12 -2.75 22.48
CA ASN A 202 0.15 -2.28 23.84
C ASN A 202 0.35 -0.74 23.95
N GLY A 203 -0.41 0.02 23.17
CA GLY A 203 -0.35 1.48 23.16
C GLY A 203 0.79 2.09 22.34
N ALA A 204 1.71 1.30 21.79
CA ALA A 204 2.81 1.74 20.94
C ALA A 204 2.58 1.32 19.48
N TRP A 205 3.12 2.11 18.53
CA TRP A 205 3.12 1.78 17.12
C TRP A 205 4.37 0.99 16.74
N GLU A 206 4.18 -0.11 16.01
CA GLU A 206 5.22 -0.94 15.43
C GLU A 206 5.22 -0.79 13.90
N PRO A 207 6.31 -0.32 13.28
CA PRO A 207 6.40 -0.14 11.84
C PRO A 207 6.95 -1.39 11.16
N TYR A 208 6.33 -1.77 10.05
CA TYR A 208 6.78 -2.81 9.15
C TYR A 208 6.97 -2.21 7.76
N ALA A 209 8.21 -2.21 7.26
CA ALA A 209 8.50 -1.80 5.89
C ALA A 209 7.99 -2.88 4.92
N ILE A 210 7.11 -2.47 3.99
CA ILE A 210 6.38 -3.40 3.12
C ILE A 210 6.93 -3.40 1.71
N GLU A 211 7.22 -2.20 1.17
CA GLU A 211 7.58 -2.06 -0.23
C GLU A 211 8.50 -0.87 -0.45
N ILE A 212 9.47 -1.05 -1.36
CA ILE A 212 10.32 0.02 -1.87
C ILE A 212 9.86 0.36 -3.28
N ASN A 213 9.29 1.52 -3.48
CA ASN A 213 8.86 2.04 -4.77
C ASN A 213 9.95 2.94 -5.35
N LEU A 214 10.92 2.38 -6.11
CA LEU A 214 12.06 3.12 -6.71
C LEU A 214 11.63 4.03 -7.87
N ARG A 215 10.57 4.77 -7.67
CA ARG A 215 9.95 5.69 -8.63
C ARG A 215 9.15 6.76 -7.92
N LYS A 216 8.74 7.78 -8.67
CA LYS A 216 7.68 8.70 -8.22
C LYS A 216 6.36 7.92 -8.10
N GLY A 217 5.60 8.16 -7.04
CA GLY A 217 4.31 7.53 -6.75
C GLY A 217 3.16 8.52 -6.69
N GLY A 218 1.96 8.04 -6.33
CA GLY A 218 0.74 8.85 -6.20
C GLY A 218 0.85 9.99 -5.17
N THR A 219 1.69 9.83 -4.15
CA THR A 219 1.94 10.87 -3.14
C THR A 219 2.91 11.97 -3.61
N THR A 220 3.65 11.76 -4.70
CA THR A 220 4.67 12.71 -5.16
C THR A 220 4.05 13.97 -5.76
N HIS A 221 3.04 13.82 -6.63
CA HIS A 221 2.39 14.96 -7.28
C HIS A 221 1.73 15.92 -6.27
N PRO A 222 0.85 15.47 -5.37
CA PRO A 222 0.19 16.37 -4.42
C PRO A 222 1.17 17.06 -3.47
N PHE A 223 2.24 16.39 -3.04
CA PHE A 223 3.26 17.01 -2.22
C PHE A 223 4.02 18.13 -2.98
N LEU A 224 4.41 17.87 -4.22
CA LEU A 224 5.06 18.89 -5.06
C LEU A 224 4.11 20.06 -5.37
N THR A 225 2.82 19.78 -5.58
CA THR A 225 1.80 20.81 -5.77
C THR A 225 1.70 21.71 -4.54
N LEU A 226 1.60 21.12 -3.33
CA LEU A 226 1.60 21.89 -2.09
C LEU A 226 2.86 22.73 -1.96
N GLN A 227 4.05 22.15 -2.16
CA GLN A 227 5.32 22.83 -2.04
C GLN A 227 5.43 24.01 -3.02
N PHE A 228 5.02 23.79 -4.27
CA PHE A 228 5.03 24.83 -5.30
C PHE A 228 4.06 25.98 -4.98
N LEU A 229 2.87 25.69 -4.50
CA LEU A 229 1.82 26.68 -4.24
C LEU A 229 2.08 27.51 -2.97
N THR A 230 2.80 26.94 -2.00
CA THR A 230 2.97 27.58 -0.68
C THR A 230 4.40 27.97 -0.37
N ASP A 231 5.37 27.53 -1.19
CA ASP A 231 6.82 27.68 -0.94
C ASP A 231 7.26 27.16 0.46
N GLY A 232 6.51 26.19 0.97
CA GLY A 232 6.70 25.65 2.30
C GLY A 232 7.73 24.51 2.35
N THR A 233 8.11 24.15 3.56
CA THR A 233 9.13 23.14 3.85
C THR A 233 8.60 22.11 4.84
N TYR A 234 8.89 20.84 4.58
CA TYR A 234 8.60 19.72 5.49
C TYR A 234 9.79 19.48 6.40
N ASP A 235 9.54 19.43 7.69
CA ASP A 235 10.52 19.06 8.71
C ASP A 235 10.34 17.57 9.06
N PRO A 236 11.29 16.69 8.72
CA PRO A 236 11.20 15.26 9.00
C PRO A 236 11.32 14.87 10.48
N ASP A 237 11.89 15.75 11.31
CA ASP A 237 12.07 15.51 12.74
C ASP A 237 10.78 15.77 13.54
N THR A 238 9.94 16.66 13.04
CA THR A 238 8.64 16.99 13.66
C THR A 238 7.44 16.49 12.86
N ALA A 239 7.66 16.04 11.62
CA ALA A 239 6.62 15.67 10.66
C ALA A 239 5.63 16.81 10.36
N ILE A 240 6.10 18.05 10.37
CA ILE A 240 5.30 19.24 10.13
C ILE A 240 5.73 19.90 8.83
N PHE A 241 4.77 20.30 8.01
CA PHE A 241 5.00 21.18 6.87
C PHE A 241 4.58 22.61 7.21
N THR A 242 5.49 23.56 6.99
CA THR A 242 5.26 24.97 7.34
C THR A 242 5.51 25.85 6.12
N ALA A 243 4.55 26.70 5.79
CA ALA A 243 4.69 27.75 4.80
C ALA A 243 5.57 28.92 5.36
N PRO A 244 6.15 29.79 4.51
CA PRO A 244 7.00 30.89 4.96
C PRO A 244 6.32 31.87 5.92
N ASN A 245 5.00 31.98 5.88
CA ASN A 245 4.20 32.77 6.81
C ASN A 245 4.01 32.12 8.18
N GLY A 246 4.61 30.95 8.45
CA GLY A 246 4.51 30.21 9.69
C GLY A 246 3.26 29.32 9.81
N GLN A 247 2.36 29.31 8.83
CA GLN A 247 1.18 28.45 8.84
C GLN A 247 1.54 27.01 8.50
N LYS A 248 0.98 26.07 9.27
CA LYS A 248 1.04 24.65 8.94
C LYS A 248 0.10 24.35 7.79
N LYS A 249 0.49 23.45 6.91
CA LYS A 249 -0.33 23.03 5.77
C LYS A 249 -0.50 21.52 5.73
N PHE A 250 -1.70 21.15 5.31
CA PHE A 250 -2.18 19.78 5.24
C PHE A 250 -2.87 19.58 3.90
N PHE A 251 -2.96 18.34 3.43
CA PHE A 251 -3.81 18.05 2.29
C PHE A 251 -4.45 16.67 2.36
N VAL A 252 -5.56 16.53 1.65
CA VAL A 252 -6.13 15.26 1.20
C VAL A 252 -6.05 15.24 -0.32
N ALA A 253 -5.52 14.17 -0.88
CA ALA A 253 -5.40 14.00 -2.33
C ALA A 253 -5.87 12.64 -2.79
N SER A 254 -6.47 12.60 -3.98
CA SER A 254 -6.87 11.37 -4.65
C SER A 254 -6.69 11.53 -6.16
N ASP A 255 -6.29 10.48 -6.84
CA ASP A 255 -6.32 10.31 -8.30
C ASP A 255 -7.48 9.40 -8.74
N HIS A 256 -8.40 9.09 -7.82
CA HIS A 256 -9.57 8.23 -8.01
C HIS A 256 -10.89 8.96 -7.71
N VAL A 257 -10.99 10.25 -8.06
CA VAL A 257 -12.25 10.97 -8.01
C VAL A 257 -13.03 10.61 -9.27
N GLU A 258 -13.95 9.64 -9.15
CA GLU A 258 -14.60 9.05 -10.31
C GLU A 258 -16.10 8.88 -10.16
N SER A 259 -16.82 9.16 -11.24
CA SER A 259 -18.24 8.84 -11.43
C SER A 259 -18.53 8.68 -12.91
N PRO A 260 -19.41 7.75 -13.31
CA PRO A 260 -19.88 7.69 -14.69
C PRO A 260 -20.44 9.01 -15.22
N SER A 261 -21.08 9.82 -14.36
CA SER A 261 -21.65 11.14 -14.70
C SER A 261 -20.57 12.18 -15.03
N TYR A 262 -19.35 12.04 -14.53
CA TYR A 262 -18.26 12.98 -14.83
C TYR A 262 -17.80 12.95 -16.28
N ARG A 263 -18.16 11.92 -17.05
CA ARG A 263 -17.87 11.84 -18.50
C ARG A 263 -18.56 12.95 -19.30
N ALA A 264 -19.62 13.55 -18.76
CA ALA A 264 -20.29 14.68 -19.37
C ALA A 264 -19.52 16.01 -19.22
N LEU A 265 -18.54 16.06 -18.30
CA LEU A 265 -17.75 17.26 -18.03
C LEU A 265 -16.58 17.37 -19.00
N THR A 266 -16.40 18.55 -19.55
CA THR A 266 -15.14 18.98 -20.18
C THR A 266 -14.23 19.63 -19.12
N PRO A 267 -12.92 19.81 -19.42
CA PRO A 267 -12.06 20.61 -18.57
C PRO A 267 -12.56 22.03 -18.31
N ASP A 268 -13.19 22.66 -19.31
CA ASP A 268 -13.75 24.01 -19.19
C ASP A 268 -14.95 24.03 -18.24
N ASP A 269 -15.85 23.03 -18.33
CA ASP A 269 -16.95 22.89 -17.36
C ASP A 269 -16.44 22.73 -15.94
N LEU A 270 -15.33 21.97 -15.76
CA LEU A 270 -14.71 21.82 -14.45
C LEU A 270 -14.17 23.16 -13.92
N PHE A 271 -13.52 23.97 -14.77
CA PHE A 271 -13.06 25.31 -14.37
C PHE A 271 -14.22 26.22 -13.97
N ASP A 272 -15.32 26.21 -14.72
CA ASP A 272 -16.51 26.99 -14.38
C ASP A 272 -17.13 26.57 -13.05
N ILE A 273 -17.19 25.26 -12.77
CA ILE A 273 -17.64 24.71 -11.48
C ILE A 273 -16.74 25.20 -10.36
N VAL A 274 -15.42 25.09 -10.53
CA VAL A 274 -14.44 25.49 -9.54
C VAL A 274 -14.57 26.97 -9.16
N VAL A 275 -14.77 27.84 -10.16
CA VAL A 275 -14.95 29.29 -9.95
C VAL A 275 -16.29 29.59 -9.30
N ARG A 276 -17.40 29.05 -9.82
CA ARG A 276 -18.75 29.27 -9.29
C ARG A 276 -18.92 28.87 -7.83
N HIS A 277 -18.18 27.85 -7.40
CA HIS A 277 -18.28 27.31 -6.05
C HIS A 277 -17.13 27.70 -5.13
N ASP A 278 -16.26 28.66 -5.54
CA ASP A 278 -15.12 29.12 -4.74
C ASP A 278 -14.27 27.94 -4.19
N LEU A 279 -13.92 27.01 -5.10
CA LEU A 279 -13.12 25.84 -4.77
C LEU A 279 -11.64 26.04 -5.09
N HIS A 280 -11.30 27.02 -5.96
CA HIS A 280 -9.94 27.24 -6.42
C HIS A 280 -8.97 27.51 -5.25
N PHE A 281 -7.71 27.22 -5.47
CA PHE A 281 -6.66 27.53 -4.51
C PHE A 281 -6.48 29.04 -4.40
N ASP A 282 -6.72 29.58 -3.21
CA ASP A 282 -6.54 30.99 -2.87
C ASP A 282 -5.10 31.22 -2.41
N GLN A 283 -4.36 32.03 -3.14
CA GLN A 283 -2.95 32.33 -2.85
C GLN A 283 -2.75 33.09 -1.54
N THR A 284 -3.75 33.90 -1.13
CA THR A 284 -3.66 34.69 0.12
C THR A 284 -3.86 33.80 1.35
N ARG A 285 -4.86 32.92 1.29
CA ARG A 285 -5.15 31.95 2.37
C ARG A 285 -4.25 30.74 2.28
N GLN A 286 -3.70 30.46 1.10
CA GLN A 286 -2.97 29.25 0.77
C GLN A 286 -3.79 27.98 1.08
N THR A 287 -5.07 28.01 0.75
CA THR A 287 -6.03 26.89 0.89
C THR A 287 -6.92 26.79 -0.33
N GLY A 288 -7.49 25.64 -0.57
CA GLY A 288 -8.39 25.40 -1.71
C GLY A 288 -8.03 24.12 -2.45
N VAL A 289 -8.54 23.97 -3.64
CA VAL A 289 -8.48 22.74 -4.43
C VAL A 289 -7.69 22.95 -5.70
N VAL A 290 -6.88 21.94 -6.04
CA VAL A 290 -6.20 21.84 -7.34
C VAL A 290 -6.60 20.52 -8.00
N PHE A 291 -7.15 20.61 -9.22
CA PHE A 291 -7.48 19.44 -10.03
C PHE A 291 -6.31 19.06 -10.95
N HIS A 292 -6.18 17.78 -11.21
CA HIS A 292 -5.21 17.21 -12.15
C HIS A 292 -5.85 16.03 -12.90
N MET A 293 -5.17 15.48 -13.90
CA MET A 293 -5.68 14.38 -14.73
C MET A 293 -7.03 14.74 -15.44
N MET A 294 -7.28 16.00 -15.74
CA MET A 294 -8.55 16.46 -16.32
C MET A 294 -8.83 15.83 -17.69
N SER A 295 -7.82 15.39 -18.43
CA SER A 295 -8.00 14.68 -19.69
C SER A 295 -8.71 13.31 -19.52
N ALA A 296 -8.72 12.76 -18.33
CA ALA A 296 -9.38 11.48 -18.04
C ALA A 296 -10.88 11.63 -17.76
N LEU A 297 -11.42 12.84 -17.64
CA LEU A 297 -12.85 13.09 -17.39
C LEU A 297 -13.73 12.48 -18.48
N GLY A 298 -13.56 12.89 -19.72
CA GLY A 298 -14.45 12.47 -20.82
C GLY A 298 -14.34 10.98 -21.13
N GLU A 299 -13.16 10.39 -21.01
CA GLU A 299 -12.91 8.98 -21.34
C GLU A 299 -13.27 8.05 -20.18
N LEU A 300 -12.78 8.34 -18.98
CA LEU A 300 -12.89 7.47 -17.81
C LEU A 300 -13.92 7.95 -16.78
N GLY A 301 -14.41 9.19 -16.87
CA GLY A 301 -15.21 9.80 -15.81
C GLY A 301 -14.41 10.01 -14.53
N ARG A 302 -13.12 10.27 -14.65
CA ARG A 302 -12.15 10.33 -13.54
C ARG A 302 -11.34 11.60 -13.59
N THR A 303 -11.03 12.15 -12.43
CA THR A 303 -10.05 13.24 -12.25
C THR A 303 -9.24 13.05 -10.98
N GLY A 304 -8.16 13.76 -10.86
CA GLY A 304 -7.40 13.87 -9.62
C GLY A 304 -7.69 15.17 -8.90
N LEU A 305 -7.59 15.16 -7.59
CA LEU A 305 -7.90 16.27 -6.70
C LEU A 305 -6.89 16.34 -5.56
N THR A 306 -6.37 17.54 -5.27
CA THR A 306 -5.60 17.85 -4.07
C THR A 306 -6.28 19.00 -3.35
N ALA A 307 -6.80 18.76 -2.16
CA ALA A 307 -7.43 19.76 -1.30
C ALA A 307 -6.49 20.17 -0.17
N VAL A 308 -6.13 21.44 -0.10
CA VAL A 308 -5.19 22.01 0.85
C VAL A 308 -5.92 22.78 1.93
N GLY A 309 -5.57 22.51 3.19
CA GLY A 309 -6.12 23.17 4.38
C GLY A 309 -5.05 23.54 5.42
N ASN A 310 -5.47 24.20 6.49
CA ASN A 310 -4.62 24.58 7.62
C ASN A 310 -4.61 23.54 8.75
N SER A 311 -5.45 22.52 8.63
CA SER A 311 -5.49 21.32 9.47
C SER A 311 -5.92 20.11 8.64
N HIS A 312 -5.84 18.92 9.20
CA HIS A 312 -6.39 17.70 8.56
C HIS A 312 -7.90 17.81 8.34
N GLU A 313 -8.62 18.38 9.31
CA GLU A 313 -10.06 18.60 9.24
C GLU A 313 -10.43 19.58 8.13
N ASP A 314 -9.70 20.71 8.02
CA ASP A 314 -9.90 21.70 6.95
C ASP A 314 -9.67 21.09 5.56
N ALA A 315 -8.57 20.37 5.39
CA ALA A 315 -8.24 19.72 4.12
C ALA A 315 -9.30 18.68 3.74
N LYS A 316 -9.75 17.87 4.72
CA LYS A 316 -10.81 16.89 4.54
C LYS A 316 -12.14 17.53 4.17
N ALA A 317 -12.55 18.57 4.90
CA ALA A 317 -13.79 19.30 4.62
C ALA A 317 -13.77 19.92 3.22
N MET A 318 -12.64 20.48 2.79
CA MET A 318 -12.46 21.03 1.45
C MET A 318 -12.54 19.93 0.37
N TYR A 319 -11.93 18.76 0.62
CA TYR A 319 -12.01 17.60 -0.26
C TYR A 319 -13.47 17.13 -0.42
N GLU A 320 -14.17 16.90 0.69
CA GLU A 320 -15.55 16.43 0.71
C GLU A 320 -16.49 17.44 0.05
N ARG A 321 -16.27 18.74 0.26
CA ARG A 321 -17.02 19.83 -0.40
C ARG A 321 -16.83 19.77 -1.92
N ALA A 322 -15.61 19.57 -2.40
CA ALA A 322 -15.34 19.47 -3.84
C ALA A 322 -16.08 18.28 -4.48
N ILE A 323 -16.03 17.11 -3.84
CA ILE A 323 -16.74 15.91 -4.29
C ILE A 323 -18.26 16.16 -4.33
N ALA A 324 -18.82 16.75 -3.27
CA ALA A 324 -20.26 17.05 -3.19
C ALA A 324 -20.70 18.05 -4.28
N VAL A 325 -19.88 19.04 -4.60
CA VAL A 325 -20.13 20.00 -5.69
C VAL A 325 -20.15 19.28 -7.03
N LEU A 326 -19.11 18.51 -7.35
CA LEU A 326 -19.04 17.75 -8.61
C LEU A 326 -20.26 16.83 -8.78
N SER A 327 -20.65 16.13 -7.73
CA SER A 327 -21.80 15.23 -7.75
C SER A 327 -23.11 15.96 -8.02
N ARG A 328 -23.31 17.16 -7.48
CA ARG A 328 -24.51 17.98 -7.73
C ARG A 328 -24.56 18.52 -9.15
N GLU A 329 -23.46 19.08 -9.64
CA GLU A 329 -23.38 19.67 -10.97
C GLU A 329 -23.62 18.63 -12.06
N THR A 330 -23.20 17.38 -11.84
CA THR A 330 -23.40 16.29 -12.81
C THR A 330 -24.72 15.53 -12.65
N ALA A 331 -25.44 15.71 -11.55
CA ALA A 331 -26.78 15.12 -11.36
C ALA A 331 -27.88 15.91 -12.09
N THR A 332 -27.62 17.16 -12.44
CA THR A 332 -28.55 18.09 -13.11
C THR A 332 -28.32 18.19 -14.62
N SER A 333 -27.31 17.53 -15.14
CA SER A 333 -26.98 17.39 -16.55
C SER A 333 -27.47 16.06 -17.09
#